data_6fc157e29c760bed702f45f3fd1f5dfe
#
_entry.id   6fc157e29c760bed702f45f3fd1f5dfe
#
_cell.length_a   1.000
_cell.length_b   1.000
_cell.length_c   1.000
_cell.angle_alpha   90.00
_cell.angle_beta   90.00
_cell.angle_gamma   90.00
#
_symmetry.space_group_name_H-M   'P 1'
#
loop_
_entity.id
_entity.type
_entity.pdbx_description
1 polymer ?
#
loop_
_entity_poly.entity_id
_entity_poly.type
_entity_poly.pdbx_seq_one_letter_code
_entity_poly.pdbx_strand_id
1 'polypeptide(L)'
;RLFEVSMAQQIKGLHDELYDAGFSMAEDVGDGIVVTPAWEDELMVAVPARHPVLAFKQIPLEEVLHYPLVLGDPLICEGHARQVDRILRKYEREPLIVQHVASFDLMMTLVSAGLALGLAGAAHVASSRELGVVARPLAGKPPMLTTYLLCRDTEAPEMLARFIDRVASIDSAESLSGI
;
A
#
# COMPACT_ATOMS: atom_id res chain seq x y z
N ARG A 1 5.89 -21.44 4.52
CA ARG A 1 6.10 -21.22 3.09
C ARG A 1 5.29 -20.00 2.65
N LEU A 2 5.89 -19.10 1.85
CA LEU A 2 5.25 -17.89 1.34
C LEU A 2 4.70 -18.12 -0.07
N PHE A 3 3.51 -17.58 -0.33
CA PHE A 3 2.86 -17.59 -1.63
C PHE A 3 2.36 -16.18 -1.96
N GLU A 4 2.45 -15.80 -3.20
CA GLU A 4 1.80 -14.59 -3.74
C GLU A 4 0.58 -15.04 -4.53
N VAL A 5 -0.59 -14.60 -4.09
CA VAL A 5 -1.88 -15.03 -4.63
C VAL A 5 -2.87 -13.86 -4.64
N SER A 6 -3.92 -13.95 -5.44
CA SER A 6 -4.99 -12.95 -5.43
C SER A 6 -5.75 -12.98 -4.10
N MET A 7 -6.44 -11.89 -3.77
CA MET A 7 -7.26 -11.79 -2.56
C MET A 7 -8.29 -12.92 -2.47
N ALA A 8 -9.00 -13.19 -3.55
CA ALA A 8 -9.98 -14.28 -3.60
C ALA A 8 -9.36 -15.66 -3.33
N GLN A 9 -8.17 -15.92 -3.88
CA GLN A 9 -7.43 -17.15 -3.62
C GLN A 9 -6.92 -17.21 -2.18
N GLN A 10 -6.51 -16.08 -1.62
CA GLN A 10 -6.05 -15.99 -0.23
C GLN A 10 -7.20 -16.31 0.74
N ILE A 11 -8.35 -15.66 0.58
CA ILE A 11 -9.55 -15.90 1.40
C ILE A 11 -9.99 -17.37 1.29
N LYS A 12 -10.11 -17.86 0.05
CA LYS A 12 -10.46 -19.28 -0.18
C LYS A 12 -9.45 -20.21 0.48
N GLY A 13 -8.16 -19.97 0.32
CA GLY A 13 -7.11 -20.80 0.90
C GLY A 13 -7.08 -20.79 2.44
N LEU A 14 -7.45 -19.66 3.07
CA LEU A 14 -7.65 -19.61 4.52
C LEU A 14 -8.83 -20.46 4.96
N HIS A 15 -9.97 -20.39 4.28
CA HIS A 15 -11.15 -21.23 4.58
C HIS A 15 -10.89 -22.71 4.33
N ASP A 16 -10.20 -23.06 3.25
CA ASP A 16 -9.87 -24.43 2.87
C ASP A 16 -8.66 -25.01 3.67
N GLU A 17 -8.14 -24.27 4.65
CA GLU A 17 -6.96 -24.67 5.46
C GLU A 17 -5.66 -24.87 4.67
N LEU A 18 -5.59 -24.32 3.47
CA LEU A 18 -4.39 -24.35 2.65
C LEU A 18 -3.34 -23.33 3.12
N TYR A 19 -3.80 -22.25 3.76
CA TYR A 19 -2.98 -21.19 4.33
C TYR A 19 -3.32 -21.00 5.80
N ASP A 20 -2.30 -20.77 6.62
CA ASP A 20 -2.47 -20.52 8.06
C ASP A 20 -2.76 -19.05 8.35
N ALA A 21 -2.15 -18.15 7.56
CA ALA A 21 -2.29 -16.71 7.65
C ALA A 21 -2.11 -16.05 6.28
N GLY A 22 -2.54 -14.81 6.14
CA GLY A 22 -2.34 -14.01 4.95
C GLY A 22 -2.13 -12.53 5.29
N PHE A 23 -1.58 -11.78 4.33
CA PHE A 23 -1.47 -10.34 4.44
C PHE A 23 -2.27 -9.66 3.32
N SER A 24 -2.96 -8.59 3.67
CA SER A 24 -3.75 -7.81 2.74
C SER A 24 -3.84 -6.35 3.15
N MET A 25 -4.03 -5.48 2.19
CA MET A 25 -4.40 -4.08 2.44
C MET A 25 -5.93 -3.86 2.45
N ALA A 26 -6.73 -4.91 2.23
CA ALA A 26 -8.18 -4.87 2.38
C ALA A 26 -8.58 -5.36 3.77
N GLU A 27 -9.53 -4.66 4.39
CA GLU A 27 -10.10 -4.98 5.70
C GLU A 27 -11.43 -5.75 5.60
N ASP A 28 -12.11 -5.65 4.47
CA ASP A 28 -13.37 -6.34 4.21
C ASP A 28 -13.10 -7.63 3.44
N VAL A 29 -13.02 -8.74 4.17
CA VAL A 29 -12.63 -10.05 3.64
C VAL A 29 -13.71 -11.13 3.81
N GLY A 30 -14.88 -10.76 4.33
CA GLY A 30 -15.99 -11.67 4.59
C GLY A 30 -15.90 -12.39 5.94
N ASP A 31 -16.88 -13.26 6.21
CA ASP A 31 -17.05 -13.93 7.49
C ASP A 31 -15.99 -15.03 7.73
N GLY A 32 -15.74 -15.34 8.99
CA GLY A 32 -14.86 -16.44 9.41
C GLY A 32 -13.36 -16.13 9.33
N ILE A 33 -12.99 -14.89 9.02
CA ILE A 33 -11.61 -14.41 9.00
C ILE A 33 -11.47 -13.23 9.96
N VAL A 34 -10.51 -13.34 10.87
CA VAL A 34 -10.09 -12.26 11.76
C VAL A 34 -9.09 -11.39 11.01
N VAL A 35 -9.34 -10.08 11.00
CA VAL A 35 -8.51 -9.07 10.36
C VAL A 35 -7.86 -8.22 11.44
N THR A 36 -6.54 -8.24 11.54
CA THR A 36 -5.79 -7.49 12.54
C THR A 36 -4.79 -6.57 11.84
N PRO A 37 -4.72 -5.26 12.18
CA PRO A 37 -3.67 -4.39 11.66
C PRO A 37 -2.29 -4.99 11.98
N ALA A 38 -1.42 -5.08 10.97
CA ALA A 38 -0.10 -5.65 11.10
C ALA A 38 0.99 -4.58 11.08
N TRP A 39 0.95 -3.65 10.14
CA TRP A 39 1.81 -2.47 10.09
C TRP A 39 1.18 -1.36 9.23
N GLU A 40 1.69 -0.16 9.42
CA GLU A 40 1.33 1.00 8.63
C GLU A 40 2.53 1.47 7.80
N ASP A 41 2.26 2.01 6.61
CA ASP A 41 3.26 2.58 5.71
C ASP A 41 2.78 3.95 5.21
N GLU A 42 3.66 4.94 5.22
CA GLU A 42 3.33 6.29 4.79
C GLU A 42 3.03 6.32 3.28
N LEU A 43 1.93 6.96 2.89
CA LEU A 43 1.64 7.20 1.48
C LEU A 43 2.58 8.28 0.93
N MET A 44 3.38 7.91 -0.05
CA MET A 44 4.35 8.76 -0.72
C MET A 44 3.94 9.06 -2.16
N VAL A 45 4.47 10.14 -2.69
CA VAL A 45 4.38 10.47 -4.12
C VAL A 45 5.64 10.01 -4.82
N ALA A 46 5.50 9.13 -5.81
CA ALA A 46 6.56 8.79 -6.75
C ALA A 46 6.56 9.85 -7.88
N VAL A 47 7.66 10.54 -8.04
CA VAL A 47 7.78 11.72 -8.92
C VAL A 47 8.91 11.52 -9.92
N PRO A 48 8.73 11.84 -11.23
CA PRO A 48 9.83 11.82 -12.18
C PRO A 48 10.95 12.79 -11.76
N ALA A 49 12.22 12.38 -11.91
CA ALA A 49 13.39 13.09 -11.38
C ALA A 49 13.54 14.55 -11.86
N ARG A 50 12.84 14.94 -12.94
CA ARG A 50 12.89 16.33 -13.48
C ARG A 50 11.54 17.03 -13.45
N HIS A 51 10.61 16.54 -12.64
CA HIS A 51 9.26 17.08 -12.57
C HIS A 51 9.23 18.38 -11.75
N PRO A 52 8.49 19.44 -12.17
CA PRO A 52 8.44 20.72 -11.47
C PRO A 52 7.90 20.61 -10.03
N VAL A 53 7.05 19.63 -9.72
CA VAL A 53 6.53 19.40 -8.37
C VAL A 53 7.63 19.06 -7.35
N LEU A 54 8.84 18.71 -7.79
CA LEU A 54 10.01 18.50 -6.93
C LEU A 54 10.52 19.77 -6.25
N ALA A 55 10.02 20.94 -6.64
CA ALA A 55 10.24 22.20 -5.90
C ALA A 55 9.68 22.10 -4.46
N PHE A 56 8.68 21.27 -4.22
CA PHE A 56 8.17 20.98 -2.90
C PHE A 56 9.03 19.87 -2.23
N LYS A 57 9.45 20.10 -0.99
CA LYS A 57 10.07 19.06 -0.15
C LYS A 57 9.02 18.06 0.36
N GLN A 58 7.84 18.57 0.70
CA GLN A 58 6.62 17.83 1.02
C GLN A 58 5.52 18.36 0.10
N ILE A 59 4.84 17.50 -0.64
CA ILE A 59 3.90 17.92 -1.67
C ILE A 59 2.48 17.97 -1.08
N PRO A 60 1.77 19.11 -1.11
CA PRO A 60 0.35 19.13 -0.79
C PRO A 60 -0.41 18.17 -1.72
N LEU A 61 -1.36 17.40 -1.19
CA LEU A 61 -2.10 16.44 -2.02
C LEU A 61 -2.93 17.17 -3.10
N GLU A 62 -3.42 18.36 -2.80
CA GLU A 62 -4.08 19.24 -3.78
C GLU A 62 -3.18 19.55 -4.98
N GLU A 63 -1.87 19.75 -4.73
CA GLU A 63 -0.90 19.98 -5.80
C GLU A 63 -0.69 18.71 -6.64
N VAL A 64 -0.63 17.55 -6.01
CA VAL A 64 -0.55 16.25 -6.72
C VAL A 64 -1.72 16.08 -7.70
N LEU A 65 -2.92 16.48 -7.30
CA LEU A 65 -4.14 16.35 -8.11
C LEU A 65 -4.16 17.29 -9.34
N HIS A 66 -3.19 18.18 -9.52
CA HIS A 66 -3.04 18.96 -10.75
C HIS A 66 -2.34 18.19 -11.88
N TYR A 67 -1.75 17.06 -11.57
CA TYR A 67 -0.96 16.26 -12.52
C TYR A 67 -1.62 14.92 -12.84
N PRO A 68 -1.31 14.33 -14.00
CA PRO A 68 -1.73 12.97 -14.31
C PRO A 68 -1.23 11.98 -13.27
N LEU A 69 -2.08 11.01 -12.90
CA LEU A 69 -1.76 9.95 -11.95
C LEU A 69 -1.78 8.58 -12.60
N VAL A 70 -0.83 7.73 -12.21
CA VAL A 70 -0.88 6.29 -12.39
C VAL A 70 -1.13 5.64 -11.04
N LEU A 71 -2.15 4.79 -10.95
CA LEU A 71 -2.58 4.14 -9.71
C LEU A 71 -2.64 2.62 -9.87
N GLY A 72 -2.70 1.90 -8.75
CA GLY A 72 -2.93 0.47 -8.75
C GLY A 72 -4.32 0.11 -9.32
N ASP A 73 -4.37 -0.98 -10.08
CA ASP A 73 -5.62 -1.48 -10.65
C ASP A 73 -6.59 -1.90 -9.54
N PRO A 74 -7.84 -1.40 -9.54
CA PRO A 74 -8.81 -1.69 -8.48
C PRO A 74 -9.20 -3.18 -8.35
N LEU A 75 -9.02 -3.98 -9.40
CA LEU A 75 -9.32 -5.42 -9.38
C LEU A 75 -8.13 -6.27 -8.96
N ILE A 76 -6.91 -5.79 -9.19
CA ILE A 76 -5.67 -6.54 -8.90
C ILE A 76 -5.04 -6.07 -7.59
N CYS A 77 -4.95 -4.76 -7.40
CA CYS A 77 -4.42 -4.10 -6.21
C CYS A 77 -5.55 -3.58 -5.31
N GLU A 78 -6.62 -4.36 -5.13
CA GLU A 78 -7.90 -3.94 -4.54
C GLU A 78 -7.73 -3.18 -3.21
N GLY A 79 -7.01 -3.73 -2.25
CA GLY A 79 -6.84 -3.11 -0.94
C GLY A 79 -6.11 -1.77 -1.02
N HIS A 80 -5.01 -1.69 -1.77
CA HIS A 80 -4.28 -0.45 -2.01
C HIS A 80 -5.16 0.58 -2.72
N ALA A 81 -5.83 0.19 -3.80
CA ALA A 81 -6.69 1.09 -4.57
C ALA A 81 -7.82 1.66 -3.71
N ARG A 82 -8.48 0.86 -2.87
CA ARG A 82 -9.52 1.31 -1.94
C ARG A 82 -9.00 2.31 -0.91
N GLN A 83 -7.82 2.05 -0.33
CA GLN A 83 -7.24 2.97 0.66
C GLN A 83 -6.84 4.30 0.02
N VAL A 84 -6.20 4.27 -1.15
CA VAL A 84 -5.84 5.48 -1.92
C VAL A 84 -7.10 6.24 -2.34
N ASP A 85 -8.13 5.58 -2.88
CA ASP A 85 -9.40 6.20 -3.26
C ASP A 85 -10.06 6.90 -2.05
N ARG A 86 -10.09 6.25 -0.87
CA ARG A 86 -10.61 6.84 0.37
C ARG A 86 -9.87 8.11 0.78
N ILE A 87 -8.55 8.18 0.50
CA ILE A 87 -7.73 9.38 0.77
C ILE A 87 -8.07 10.47 -0.25
N LEU A 88 -8.12 10.14 -1.54
CA LEU A 88 -8.36 11.10 -2.63
C LEU A 88 -9.77 11.70 -2.56
N ARG A 89 -10.79 10.95 -2.17
CA ARG A 89 -12.18 11.43 -2.01
C ARG A 89 -12.36 12.51 -0.93
N LYS A 90 -11.38 12.77 -0.10
CA LYS A 90 -11.42 13.87 0.88
C LYS A 90 -11.21 15.25 0.24
N TYR A 91 -10.83 15.27 -1.02
CA TYR A 91 -10.53 16.48 -1.76
C TYR A 91 -11.59 16.75 -2.83
N GLU A 92 -11.92 18.02 -3.07
CA GLU A 92 -12.94 18.42 -4.03
C GLU A 92 -12.52 18.17 -5.49
N ARG A 93 -11.22 18.14 -5.75
CA ARG A 93 -10.68 17.95 -7.08
C ARG A 93 -10.62 16.48 -7.43
N GLU A 94 -11.26 16.11 -8.52
CA GLU A 94 -11.15 14.74 -9.07
C GLU A 94 -9.73 14.49 -9.62
N PRO A 95 -9.13 13.32 -9.29
CA PRO A 95 -7.82 12.94 -9.82
C PRO A 95 -7.89 12.66 -11.32
N LEU A 96 -6.90 13.15 -12.08
CA LEU A 96 -6.71 12.79 -13.47
C LEU A 96 -5.96 11.46 -13.57
N ILE A 97 -6.67 10.34 -13.48
CA ILE A 97 -6.07 9.00 -13.59
C ILE A 97 -5.90 8.66 -15.06
N VAL A 98 -4.65 8.58 -15.53
CA VAL A 98 -4.33 8.27 -16.93
C VAL A 98 -4.08 6.79 -17.17
N GLN A 99 -3.73 6.03 -16.12
CA GLN A 99 -3.50 4.59 -16.21
C GLN A 99 -3.72 3.91 -14.86
N HIS A 100 -4.29 2.69 -14.91
CA HIS A 100 -4.24 1.71 -13.82
C HIS A 100 -3.24 0.60 -14.14
N VAL A 101 -2.48 0.15 -13.15
CA VAL A 101 -1.41 -0.85 -13.31
C VAL A 101 -1.54 -1.99 -12.32
N ALA A 102 -1.15 -3.19 -12.77
CA ALA A 102 -1.24 -4.42 -11.97
C ALA A 102 -0.08 -4.59 -10.97
N SER A 103 0.99 -3.78 -11.09
CA SER A 103 2.16 -3.88 -10.20
C SER A 103 2.79 -2.52 -9.95
N PHE A 104 3.44 -2.40 -8.79
CA PHE A 104 4.19 -1.20 -8.43
C PHE A 104 5.43 -0.99 -9.30
N ASP A 105 6.06 -2.06 -9.80
CA ASP A 105 7.20 -1.94 -10.73
C ASP A 105 6.79 -1.27 -12.04
N LEU A 106 5.63 -1.64 -12.59
CA LEU A 106 5.09 -0.96 -13.77
C LEU A 106 4.72 0.49 -13.46
N MET A 107 4.16 0.77 -12.28
CA MET A 107 3.92 2.16 -11.83
C MET A 107 5.21 2.97 -11.84
N MET A 108 6.28 2.46 -11.20
CA MET A 108 7.58 3.14 -11.14
C MET A 108 8.17 3.35 -12.53
N THR A 109 8.03 2.37 -13.42
CA THR A 109 8.48 2.49 -14.83
C THR A 109 7.76 3.62 -15.56
N LEU A 110 6.44 3.72 -15.43
CA LEU A 110 5.66 4.80 -16.06
C LEU A 110 6.00 6.18 -15.47
N VAL A 111 6.23 6.24 -14.15
CA VAL A 111 6.69 7.45 -13.47
C VAL A 111 8.08 7.85 -13.97
N SER A 112 9.03 6.92 -14.03
CA SER A 112 10.40 7.20 -14.50
C SER A 112 10.43 7.71 -15.94
N ALA A 113 9.49 7.23 -16.77
CA ALA A 113 9.29 7.71 -18.14
C ALA A 113 8.67 9.12 -18.22
N GLY A 114 8.26 9.70 -17.09
CA GLY A 114 7.68 11.05 -17.04
C GLY A 114 6.21 11.14 -17.47
N LEU A 115 5.50 10.02 -17.51
CA LEU A 115 4.09 9.98 -17.98
C LEU A 115 3.11 10.51 -16.93
N ALA A 116 3.40 10.27 -15.64
CA ALA A 116 2.49 10.61 -14.54
C ALA A 116 3.23 10.62 -13.20
N LEU A 117 2.55 11.08 -12.14
CA LEU A 117 2.94 10.81 -10.75
C LEU A 117 2.33 9.50 -10.29
N GLY A 118 2.97 8.81 -9.32
CA GLY A 118 2.44 7.61 -8.68
C GLY A 118 2.14 7.84 -7.21
N LEU A 119 1.17 7.12 -6.65
CA LEU A 119 0.91 7.07 -5.21
C LEU A 119 1.15 5.64 -4.71
N ALA A 120 2.12 5.48 -3.82
CA ALA A 120 2.51 4.18 -3.27
C ALA A 120 3.04 4.32 -1.84
N GLY A 121 3.08 3.23 -1.09
CA GLY A 121 3.69 3.19 0.24
C GLY A 121 5.19 3.48 0.19
N ALA A 122 5.72 4.08 1.25
CA ALA A 122 7.13 4.46 1.37
C ALA A 122 8.07 3.27 1.14
N ALA A 123 7.73 2.10 1.69
CA ALA A 123 8.50 0.87 1.49
C ALA A 123 8.62 0.46 0.03
N HIS A 124 7.54 0.57 -0.75
CA HIS A 124 7.54 0.28 -2.18
C HIS A 124 8.41 1.25 -2.98
N VAL A 125 8.28 2.56 -2.69
CA VAL A 125 9.08 3.58 -3.40
C VAL A 125 10.56 3.46 -3.03
N ALA A 126 10.88 3.20 -1.75
CA ALA A 126 12.25 3.02 -1.29
C ALA A 126 12.93 1.76 -1.87
N SER A 127 12.16 0.69 -2.08
CA SER A 127 12.67 -0.57 -2.67
C SER A 127 12.81 -0.52 -4.19
N SER A 128 12.18 0.46 -4.84
CA SER A 128 12.27 0.64 -6.29
C SER A 128 13.72 0.93 -6.70
N ARG A 129 14.18 0.19 -7.71
CA ARG A 129 15.50 0.39 -8.33
C ARG A 129 15.45 1.28 -9.56
N GLU A 130 14.28 1.85 -9.86
CA GLU A 130 14.11 2.70 -11.03
C GLU A 130 14.88 4.02 -10.88
N LEU A 131 15.91 4.16 -11.71
CA LEU A 131 16.65 5.40 -11.86
C LEU A 131 15.75 6.44 -12.53
N GLY A 132 15.47 7.54 -11.85
CA GLY A 132 14.62 8.60 -12.39
C GLY A 132 13.29 8.77 -11.68
N VAL A 133 13.05 8.03 -10.60
CA VAL A 133 11.95 8.27 -9.67
C VAL A 133 12.50 8.86 -8.37
N VAL A 134 11.82 9.90 -7.87
CA VAL A 134 12.12 10.55 -6.59
C VAL A 134 10.90 10.39 -5.68
N ALA A 135 11.08 9.81 -4.51
CA ALA A 135 10.05 9.77 -3.49
C ALA A 135 9.88 11.15 -2.83
N ARG A 136 8.65 11.58 -2.62
CA ARG A 136 8.33 12.76 -1.83
C ARG A 136 7.19 12.47 -0.85
N PRO A 137 7.32 12.85 0.40
CA PRO A 137 6.24 12.76 1.36
C PRO A 137 5.13 13.78 1.01
N LEU A 138 3.91 13.46 1.41
CA LEU A 138 2.79 14.38 1.37
C LEU A 138 2.92 15.42 2.50
N ALA A 139 2.46 16.64 2.24
CA ALA A 139 2.51 17.73 3.21
C ALA A 139 1.46 17.52 4.34
N GLY A 140 1.79 17.98 5.55
CA GLY A 140 0.94 17.87 6.73
C GLY A 140 1.06 16.52 7.42
N LYS A 141 -0.05 16.01 7.97
CA LYS A 141 -0.09 14.65 8.50
C LYS A 141 -0.22 13.68 7.33
N PRO A 142 0.81 12.90 7.02
CA PRO A 142 0.76 12.00 5.87
C PRO A 142 -0.31 10.93 6.08
N PRO A 143 -1.07 10.59 5.02
CA PRO A 143 -1.97 9.46 5.07
C PRO A 143 -1.18 8.16 5.21
N MET A 144 -1.70 7.25 6.05
CA MET A 144 -1.10 5.92 6.25
C MET A 144 -1.87 4.88 5.44
N LEU A 145 -1.15 3.93 4.92
CA LEU A 145 -1.66 2.72 4.29
C LEU A 145 -1.48 1.57 5.28
N THR A 146 -2.56 0.88 5.62
CA THR A 146 -2.53 -0.22 6.59
C THR A 146 -2.47 -1.56 5.87
N THR A 147 -1.52 -2.40 6.27
CA THR A 147 -1.52 -3.82 5.93
C THR A 147 -2.06 -4.61 7.10
N TYR A 148 -2.97 -5.51 6.81
CA TYR A 148 -3.64 -6.37 7.78
C TYR A 148 -3.11 -7.80 7.71
N LEU A 149 -3.03 -8.44 8.86
CA LEU A 149 -2.88 -9.88 9.00
C LEU A 149 -4.27 -10.52 9.01
N LEU A 150 -4.44 -11.53 8.19
CA LEU A 150 -5.66 -12.32 8.03
C LEU A 150 -5.44 -13.71 8.60
N CYS A 151 -6.27 -14.13 9.52
CA CYS A 151 -6.28 -15.49 10.08
C CYS A 151 -7.71 -16.01 10.16
N ARG A 152 -7.89 -17.33 10.19
CA ARG A 152 -9.21 -17.90 10.49
C ARG A 152 -9.67 -17.49 11.89
N ASP A 153 -10.97 -17.32 12.06
CA ASP A 153 -11.62 -17.12 13.36
C ASP A 153 -11.72 -18.45 14.13
N THR A 154 -10.56 -19.03 14.41
CA THR A 154 -10.41 -20.29 15.15
C THR A 154 -9.21 -20.17 16.10
N GLU A 155 -9.13 -21.07 17.10
CA GLU A 155 -7.97 -21.12 17.98
C GLU A 155 -6.69 -21.38 17.17
N ALA A 156 -5.73 -20.46 17.27
CA ALA A 156 -4.49 -20.55 16.52
C ALA A 156 -3.55 -21.62 17.13
N PRO A 157 -2.99 -22.54 16.32
CA PRO A 157 -1.93 -23.42 16.77
C PRO A 157 -0.74 -22.62 17.34
N GLU A 158 -0.01 -23.18 18.30
CA GLU A 158 1.08 -22.48 19.03
C GLU A 158 2.08 -21.78 18.10
N MET A 159 2.46 -22.42 16.99
CA MET A 159 3.38 -21.83 16.01
C MET A 159 2.78 -20.62 15.31
N LEU A 160 1.49 -20.66 14.97
CA LEU A 160 0.78 -19.54 14.36
C LEU A 160 0.60 -18.40 15.37
N ALA A 161 0.25 -18.70 16.61
CA ALA A 161 0.16 -17.69 17.68
C ALA A 161 1.48 -16.95 17.88
N ARG A 162 2.61 -17.64 17.93
CA ARG A 162 3.96 -17.01 17.99
C ARG A 162 4.26 -16.15 16.77
N PHE A 163 3.80 -16.55 15.59
CA PHE A 163 3.96 -15.75 14.38
C PHE A 163 3.12 -14.47 14.45
N ILE A 164 1.86 -14.56 14.88
CA ILE A 164 0.97 -13.42 15.09
C ILE A 164 1.59 -12.42 16.08
N ASP A 165 2.07 -12.90 17.24
CA ASP A 165 2.74 -12.08 18.25
C ASP A 165 3.99 -11.38 17.69
N ARG A 166 4.75 -12.08 16.84
CA ARG A 166 5.92 -11.51 16.20
C ARG A 166 5.55 -10.39 15.21
N VAL A 167 4.51 -10.59 14.40
CA VAL A 167 4.00 -9.57 13.47
C VAL A 167 3.54 -8.34 14.24
N ALA A 168 2.75 -8.51 15.29
CA ALA A 168 2.28 -7.41 16.14
C ALA A 168 3.42 -6.62 16.81
N SER A 169 4.60 -7.25 17.02
CA SER A 169 5.76 -6.60 17.62
C SER A 169 6.60 -5.77 16.63
N ILE A 170 6.40 -5.91 15.32
CA ILE A 170 7.18 -5.19 14.30
C ILE A 170 6.86 -3.69 14.35
N ASP A 171 5.58 -3.35 14.39
CA ASP A 171 5.10 -1.96 14.42
C ASP A 171 5.60 -1.19 15.67
N SER A 172 5.76 -1.92 16.80
CA SER A 172 6.28 -1.37 18.05
C SER A 172 7.79 -1.06 17.99
N ALA A 173 8.55 -1.74 17.15
CA ALA A 173 10.00 -1.58 17.05
C ALA A 173 10.40 -0.43 16.11
N GLU A 174 9.65 -0.19 15.04
CA GLU A 174 9.92 0.92 14.13
C GLU A 174 9.55 2.28 14.74
N SER A 175 8.53 2.34 15.59
CA SER A 175 8.18 3.54 16.37
C SER A 175 9.27 3.98 17.36
N LEU A 176 10.20 3.09 17.74
CA LEU A 176 11.31 3.38 18.67
C LEU A 176 12.62 3.76 17.96
N SER A 177 12.75 3.54 16.66
CA SER A 177 13.96 3.86 15.88
C SER A 177 13.92 5.22 15.19
N GLY A 178 12.87 6.01 15.41
CA GLY A 178 12.64 7.35 14.85
C GLY A 178 12.94 8.52 15.80
N ILE A 179 13.85 8.33 16.82
CA ILE A 179 14.33 9.39 17.72
C ILE A 179 15.79 9.69 17.43
#